data_ff89b5eb948f3519e9df42229d8741ad
#
_entry.id   ff89b5eb948f3519e9df42229d8741ad
#
_cell.length_a   1.000
_cell.length_b   1.000
_cell.length_c   1.000
_cell.angle_alpha   90.00
_cell.angle_beta   90.00
_cell.angle_gamma   90.00
#
_symmetry.space_group_name_H-M   'P 1'
#
loop_
_entity.id
_entity.type
_entity.pdbx_description
1 polymer ?
#
loop_
_entity_poly.entity_id
_entity_poly.type
_entity_poly.pdbx_seq_one_letter_code
_entity_poly.pdbx_strand_id
1 'polypeptide(L)'
;MRPANVALVLLALLAQTMSAALAQDLTLTLPRPLAAGETGWIELQVGPIGRQEIDITTAAGQRIGTIAPFGPRAGQDAGTYAFPVPANLIHDDSLAVRITITQPNGPPRPATEQEVRSVKLVGNAQR
;
A
#
# COMPACT_ATOMS: atom_id res chain seq x y z
N MET A 1 -25.79 16.79 -27.99
CA MET A 1 -24.77 16.03 -27.30
C MET A 1 -23.61 16.91 -26.90
N ARG A 2 -23.27 16.90 -25.69
CA ARG A 2 -22.28 17.80 -25.18
C ARG A 2 -21.04 17.07 -24.73
N PRO A 3 -19.85 17.44 -25.24
CA PRO A 3 -18.62 16.79 -24.83
C PRO A 3 -18.36 16.89 -23.34
N ALA A 4 -18.81 17.97 -22.71
CA ALA A 4 -18.61 18.14 -21.28
C ALA A 4 -19.32 17.08 -20.46
N ASN A 5 -20.50 16.66 -20.87
CA ASN A 5 -21.24 15.63 -20.16
C ASN A 5 -20.53 14.29 -20.27
N VAL A 6 -20.01 14.01 -21.45
CA VAL A 6 -19.25 12.77 -21.66
C VAL A 6 -18.00 12.77 -20.78
N ALA A 7 -17.31 13.90 -20.70
CA ALA A 7 -16.11 14.01 -19.88
C ALA A 7 -16.42 13.78 -18.40
N LEU A 8 -17.54 14.28 -17.92
CA LEU A 8 -17.94 14.07 -16.54
C LEU A 8 -18.17 12.59 -16.23
N VAL A 9 -18.83 11.89 -17.13
CA VAL A 9 -19.07 10.47 -16.95
C VAL A 9 -17.75 9.71 -16.88
N LEU A 10 -16.82 10.05 -17.76
CA LEU A 10 -15.52 9.41 -17.75
C LEU A 10 -14.76 9.67 -16.46
N LEU A 11 -14.83 10.88 -15.92
CA LEU A 11 -14.18 11.20 -14.67
C LEU A 11 -14.77 10.40 -13.51
N ALA A 12 -16.07 10.21 -13.49
CA ALA A 12 -16.69 9.40 -12.45
C ALA A 12 -16.21 7.95 -12.51
N LEU A 13 -16.10 7.40 -13.72
CA LEU A 13 -15.59 6.05 -13.90
C LEU A 13 -14.15 5.92 -13.47
N LEU A 14 -13.33 6.93 -13.79
CA LEU A 14 -11.93 6.93 -13.37
C LEU A 14 -11.80 6.97 -11.85
N ALA A 15 -12.63 7.74 -11.17
CA ALA A 15 -12.61 7.80 -9.72
C ALA A 15 -12.92 6.43 -9.12
N GLN A 16 -13.91 5.73 -9.66
CA GLN A 16 -14.24 4.40 -9.19
C GLN A 16 -13.14 3.41 -9.47
N THR A 17 -12.49 3.54 -10.62
CA THR A 17 -11.37 2.68 -10.98
C THR A 17 -10.20 2.88 -10.04
N MET A 18 -9.94 4.11 -9.62
CA MET A 18 -8.86 4.39 -8.67
C MET A 18 -9.14 3.78 -7.31
N SER A 19 -10.38 3.78 -6.85
CA SER A 19 -10.75 3.11 -5.61
C SER A 19 -10.53 1.61 -5.72
N ALA A 20 -10.85 1.02 -6.87
CA ALA A 20 -10.61 -0.40 -7.10
C ALA A 20 -9.10 -0.69 -7.23
N ALA A 21 -8.34 0.26 -7.80
CA ALA A 21 -6.91 0.07 -7.98
C ALA A 21 -6.16 0.01 -6.65
N LEU A 22 -6.69 0.61 -5.58
CA LEU A 22 -6.10 0.48 -4.26
C LEU A 22 -6.04 -0.98 -3.82
N ALA A 23 -6.99 -1.81 -4.27
CA ALA A 23 -7.02 -3.22 -3.96
C ALA A 23 -6.04 -4.05 -4.80
N GLN A 24 -5.34 -3.43 -5.75
CA GLN A 24 -4.37 -4.10 -6.62
C GLN A 24 -2.99 -3.51 -6.39
N ASP A 25 -2.40 -2.94 -7.43
CA ASP A 25 -1.07 -2.38 -7.33
C ASP A 25 -1.14 -0.89 -6.97
N LEU A 26 -0.31 -0.50 -6.01
CA LEU A 26 -0.16 0.90 -5.64
C LEU A 26 1.20 1.38 -6.10
N THR A 27 1.25 2.57 -6.67
CA THR A 27 2.52 3.22 -6.99
C THR A 27 2.81 4.25 -5.91
N LEU A 28 3.88 4.04 -5.16
CA LEU A 28 4.32 4.94 -4.10
C LEU A 28 5.48 5.78 -4.63
N THR A 29 5.49 7.05 -4.27
CA THR A 29 6.53 7.96 -4.73
C THR A 29 7.21 8.59 -3.52
N LEU A 30 8.54 8.64 -3.57
CA LEU A 30 9.32 9.33 -2.55
C LEU A 30 9.02 10.83 -2.58
N PRO A 31 8.87 11.48 -1.42
CA PRO A 31 8.70 12.93 -1.40
C PRO A 31 9.94 13.69 -1.87
N ARG A 32 11.10 13.06 -1.79
CA ARG A 32 12.35 13.58 -2.35
C ARG A 32 13.26 12.39 -2.70
N PRO A 33 14.21 12.55 -3.62
CA PRO A 33 15.14 11.47 -3.95
C PRO A 33 15.95 11.03 -2.72
N LEU A 34 16.31 9.75 -2.69
CA LEU A 34 17.17 9.23 -1.63
C LEU A 34 18.59 9.81 -1.79
N ALA A 35 19.14 10.25 -0.68
CA ALA A 35 20.55 10.63 -0.65
C ALA A 35 21.42 9.38 -0.62
N ALA A 36 22.70 9.55 -0.93
CA ALA A 36 23.64 8.44 -0.88
C ALA A 36 23.67 7.85 0.53
N GLY A 37 23.55 6.53 0.61
CA GLY A 37 23.54 5.82 1.89
C GLY A 37 22.22 5.85 2.62
N GLU A 38 21.22 6.52 2.08
CA GLU A 38 19.90 6.59 2.68
C GLU A 38 19.08 5.36 2.30
N THR A 39 18.27 4.88 3.23
CA THR A 39 17.38 3.74 3.00
C THR A 39 15.96 4.23 2.78
N GLY A 40 15.28 3.63 1.79
CA GLY A 40 13.86 3.85 1.63
C GLY A 40 13.07 2.98 2.61
N TRP A 41 11.92 3.47 3.05
CA TRP A 41 11.05 2.75 3.96
C TRP A 41 9.62 2.83 3.47
N ILE A 42 8.91 1.71 3.57
CA ILE A 42 7.46 1.72 3.43
C ILE A 42 6.87 1.82 4.82
N GLU A 43 6.00 2.82 5.01
CA GLU A 43 5.27 2.99 6.27
C GLU A 43 3.79 2.76 6.03
N LEU A 44 3.20 1.91 6.88
CA LEU A 44 1.79 1.58 6.79
C LEU A 44 1.10 1.92 8.08
N GLN A 45 -0.09 2.51 7.97
CA GLN A 45 -0.98 2.69 9.09
C GLN A 45 -2.10 1.67 8.94
N VAL A 46 -2.17 0.73 9.88
CA VAL A 46 -3.03 -0.44 9.78
C VAL A 46 -4.18 -0.33 10.76
N GLY A 47 -5.38 -0.47 10.22
CA GLY A 47 -6.60 -0.48 11.01
C GLY A 47 -6.91 -1.85 11.60
N PRO A 48 -8.18 -2.10 11.94
CA PRO A 48 -8.54 -3.38 12.52
C PRO A 48 -8.46 -4.50 11.49
N ILE A 49 -7.58 -5.47 11.72
CA ILE A 49 -7.45 -6.65 10.85
C ILE A 49 -7.56 -7.96 11.62
N GLY A 50 -7.79 -7.89 12.94
CA GLY A 50 -7.90 -9.09 13.75
C GLY A 50 -6.59 -9.85 13.77
N ARG A 51 -6.65 -11.15 13.49
CA ARG A 51 -5.48 -12.02 13.48
C ARG A 51 -4.96 -12.30 12.07
N GLN A 52 -5.49 -11.62 11.09
CA GLN A 52 -5.05 -11.81 9.71
C GLN A 52 -3.69 -11.19 9.49
N GLU A 53 -2.94 -11.76 8.56
CA GLU A 53 -1.63 -11.23 8.19
C GLU A 53 -1.75 -10.37 6.94
N ILE A 54 -0.89 -9.36 6.87
CA ILE A 54 -0.76 -8.50 5.70
C ILE A 54 0.58 -8.78 5.05
N ASP A 55 0.56 -9.08 3.76
CA ASP A 55 1.78 -9.24 2.97
C ASP A 55 1.96 -8.04 2.07
N ILE A 56 3.17 -7.49 2.04
CA ILE A 56 3.56 -6.41 1.15
C ILE A 56 4.59 -6.97 0.17
N THR A 57 4.24 -6.95 -1.11
CA THR A 57 5.14 -7.39 -2.17
C THR A 57 5.30 -6.29 -3.21
N THR A 58 6.36 -6.36 -4.00
CA THR A 58 6.42 -5.52 -5.20
C THR A 58 5.41 -6.04 -6.21
N ALA A 59 5.10 -5.22 -7.22
CA ALA A 59 4.23 -5.65 -8.30
C ALA A 59 4.81 -6.87 -9.03
N ALA A 60 6.13 -7.03 -9.01
CA ALA A 60 6.80 -8.18 -9.60
C ALA A 60 6.76 -9.43 -8.72
N GLY A 61 6.24 -9.32 -7.50
CA GLY A 61 6.06 -10.47 -6.62
C GLY A 61 7.14 -10.66 -5.56
N GLN A 62 8.11 -9.76 -5.47
CA GLN A 62 9.14 -9.87 -4.45
C GLN A 62 8.58 -9.40 -3.11
N ARG A 63 8.76 -10.20 -2.07
CA ARG A 63 8.25 -9.84 -0.75
C ARG A 63 9.08 -8.73 -0.13
N ILE A 64 8.39 -7.72 0.40
CA ILE A 64 9.01 -6.64 1.16
C ILE A 64 8.86 -6.89 2.65
N GLY A 65 7.67 -7.30 3.08
CA GLY A 65 7.46 -7.59 4.49
C GLY A 65 6.11 -8.22 4.75
N THR A 66 5.93 -8.68 5.98
CA THR A 66 4.68 -9.26 6.45
C THR A 66 4.36 -8.68 7.81
N ILE A 67 3.10 -8.28 8.00
CA ILE A 67 2.61 -7.81 9.28
C ILE A 67 1.74 -8.90 9.88
N ALA A 68 2.12 -9.40 11.06
CA ALA A 68 1.35 -10.39 11.79
C ALA A 68 1.03 -9.81 13.17
N PRO A 69 -0.07 -9.06 13.30
CA PRO A 69 -0.37 -8.39 14.55
C PRO A 69 -0.82 -9.39 15.61
N PHE A 70 -0.16 -9.35 16.74
CA PHE A 70 -0.54 -10.13 17.90
C PHE A 70 -0.96 -9.17 19.01
N GLY A 71 -2.09 -9.43 19.60
CA GLY A 71 -2.53 -8.67 20.75
C GLY A 71 -3.61 -7.65 20.53
N PRO A 72 -3.80 -7.02 19.34
CA PRO A 72 -4.91 -6.10 19.19
C PRO A 72 -6.24 -6.83 19.38
N ARG A 73 -7.17 -6.16 20.03
CA ARG A 73 -8.51 -6.69 20.20
C ARG A 73 -9.32 -6.44 18.94
N ALA A 74 -10.41 -7.20 18.79
CA ALA A 74 -11.30 -6.99 17.66
C ALA A 74 -11.75 -5.52 17.63
N GLY A 75 -11.67 -4.91 16.45
CA GLY A 75 -12.02 -3.51 16.26
C GLY A 75 -10.94 -2.51 16.62
N GLN A 76 -9.82 -2.97 17.19
CA GLN A 76 -8.71 -2.11 17.55
C GLN A 76 -7.73 -2.01 16.38
N ASP A 77 -7.19 -0.81 16.15
CA ASP A 77 -6.16 -0.62 15.13
C ASP A 77 -4.92 -1.45 15.46
N ALA A 78 -4.34 -2.04 14.42
CA ALA A 78 -3.11 -2.82 14.60
C ALA A 78 -1.89 -1.93 14.80
N GLY A 79 -1.89 -0.71 14.27
CA GLY A 79 -0.83 0.25 14.51
C GLY A 79 -0.07 0.65 13.27
N THR A 80 1.09 1.25 13.47
CA THR A 80 1.96 1.72 12.39
C THR A 80 3.16 0.80 12.24
N TYR A 81 3.47 0.42 11.01
CA TYR A 81 4.56 -0.50 10.71
C TYR A 81 5.45 0.11 9.62
N ALA A 82 6.74 -0.22 9.67
CA ALA A 82 7.68 0.27 8.68
C ALA A 82 8.62 -0.86 8.27
N PHE A 83 8.92 -0.92 6.98
CA PHE A 83 9.83 -1.93 6.41
C PHE A 83 10.85 -1.26 5.53
N PRO A 84 12.13 -1.66 5.63
CA PRO A 84 13.14 -1.14 4.72
C PRO A 84 12.93 -1.67 3.31
N VAL A 85 13.21 -0.84 2.33
CA VAL A 85 13.08 -1.19 0.93
C VAL A 85 14.46 -1.12 0.29
N PRO A 86 14.95 -2.23 -0.28
CA PRO A 86 16.23 -2.18 -1.00
C PRO A 86 16.19 -1.13 -2.10
N ALA A 87 17.27 -0.36 -2.22
CA ALA A 87 17.32 0.76 -3.16
C ALA A 87 17.12 0.31 -4.60
N ASN A 88 17.54 -0.91 -4.93
CA ASN A 88 17.39 -1.42 -6.30
C ASN A 88 15.94 -1.70 -6.68
N LEU A 89 15.01 -1.68 -5.73
CA LEU A 89 13.58 -1.84 -6.03
C LEU A 89 12.90 -0.51 -6.34
N ILE A 90 13.54 0.60 -6.02
CA ILE A 90 12.99 1.93 -6.25
C ILE A 90 13.53 2.45 -7.58
N HIS A 91 12.62 2.75 -8.51
CA HIS A 91 12.96 3.24 -9.83
C HIS A 91 12.28 4.58 -10.06
N ASP A 92 13.07 5.58 -10.44
CA ASP A 92 12.56 6.94 -10.66
C ASP A 92 11.79 7.45 -9.44
N ASP A 93 12.34 7.20 -8.26
CA ASP A 93 11.77 7.60 -6.98
C ASP A 93 10.41 6.97 -6.71
N SER A 94 10.08 5.90 -7.40
CA SER A 94 8.78 5.23 -7.29
C SER A 94 8.94 3.73 -7.04
N LEU A 95 7.92 3.16 -6.44
CA LEU A 95 7.86 1.73 -6.16
C LEU A 95 6.42 1.26 -6.29
N ALA A 96 6.20 0.27 -7.13
CA ALA A 96 4.88 -0.35 -7.26
C ALA A 96 4.78 -1.51 -6.29
N VAL A 97 3.77 -1.49 -5.43
CA VAL A 97 3.60 -2.51 -4.40
C VAL A 97 2.19 -3.08 -4.45
N ARG A 98 2.05 -4.26 -3.91
CA ARG A 98 0.78 -4.95 -3.76
C ARG A 98 0.61 -5.34 -2.31
N ILE A 99 -0.54 -5.03 -1.73
CA ILE A 99 -0.83 -5.31 -0.32
C ILE A 99 -2.00 -6.27 -0.26
N THR A 100 -1.78 -7.43 0.33
CA THR A 100 -2.80 -8.48 0.40
C THR A 100 -2.98 -8.95 1.83
N ILE A 101 -4.18 -9.46 2.09
CA ILE A 101 -4.55 -10.05 3.37
C ILE A 101 -4.62 -11.55 3.20
N THR A 102 -3.97 -12.29 4.09
CA THR A 102 -4.03 -13.75 4.11
C THR A 102 -5.38 -14.20 4.61
N GLN A 103 -5.99 -15.13 3.91
CA GLN A 103 -7.26 -15.72 4.30
C GLN A 103 -7.08 -17.17 4.72
N PRO A 104 -7.76 -17.63 5.78
CA PRO A 104 -7.59 -19.02 6.24
C PRO A 104 -8.13 -20.05 5.25
N ASN A 105 -9.16 -19.71 4.48
CA ASN A 105 -9.86 -20.66 3.63
C ASN A 105 -9.89 -20.24 2.17
N GLY A 106 -8.83 -19.59 1.70
CA GLY A 106 -8.80 -19.18 0.31
C GLY A 106 -7.51 -18.47 -0.03
N PRO A 107 -7.39 -18.02 -1.28
CA PRO A 107 -6.22 -17.26 -1.69
C PRO A 107 -6.18 -15.91 -1.00
N PRO A 108 -5.00 -15.28 -0.93
CA PRO A 108 -4.92 -13.92 -0.39
C PRO A 108 -5.81 -12.97 -1.19
N ARG A 109 -6.37 -12.00 -0.49
CA ARG A 109 -7.22 -11.00 -1.12
C ARG A 109 -6.60 -9.61 -0.95
N PRO A 110 -6.96 -8.65 -1.81
CA PRO A 110 -6.46 -7.29 -1.62
C PRO A 110 -6.93 -6.70 -0.29
N ALA A 111 -6.07 -5.86 0.31
CA ALA A 111 -6.43 -5.13 1.52
C ALA A 111 -7.43 -4.03 1.20
N THR A 112 -8.33 -3.75 2.15
CA THR A 112 -9.28 -2.64 2.02
C THR A 112 -8.71 -1.38 2.63
N GLU A 113 -9.36 -0.24 2.36
CA GLU A 113 -8.95 1.05 2.91
C GLU A 113 -9.13 1.11 4.43
N GLN A 114 -10.05 0.32 4.98
CA GLN A 114 -10.21 0.25 6.43
C GLN A 114 -9.12 -0.57 7.07
N GLU A 115 -8.61 -1.55 6.36
CA GLU A 115 -7.55 -2.41 6.88
C GLU A 115 -6.18 -1.78 6.79
N VAL A 116 -5.91 -1.12 5.67
CA VAL A 116 -4.66 -0.38 5.48
C VAL A 116 -5.04 1.06 5.17
N ARG A 117 -4.93 1.92 6.18
CA ARG A 117 -5.44 3.28 6.08
C ARG A 117 -4.52 4.21 5.32
N SER A 118 -3.22 3.95 5.39
CA SER A 118 -2.26 4.73 4.61
C SER A 118 -1.01 3.91 4.34
N VAL A 119 -0.40 4.17 3.20
CA VAL A 119 0.85 3.57 2.79
C VAL A 119 1.67 4.68 2.17
N LYS A 120 2.94 4.79 2.57
CA LYS A 120 3.80 5.79 1.95
C LYS A 120 5.23 5.28 1.90
N LEU A 121 5.97 5.84 0.95
CA LEU A 121 7.38 5.55 0.76
C LEU A 121 8.16 6.79 1.20
N VAL A 122 9.09 6.62 2.12
CA VAL A 122 9.84 7.75 2.66
C VAL A 122 11.32 7.38 2.76
N GLY A 123 12.15 8.39 2.85
CA GLY A 123 13.57 8.18 3.10
C GLY A 123 13.85 8.10 4.58
N ASN A 124 15.06 7.66 4.88
CA ASN A 124 15.54 7.43 6.23
C ASN A 124 15.36 8.64 7.15
N ALA A 125 15.71 9.80 6.64
CA ALA A 125 15.70 11.03 7.43
C ALA A 125 14.28 11.53 7.74
N GLN A 126 13.26 10.92 7.15
CA GLN A 126 11.87 11.34 7.33
C GLN A 126 11.10 10.46 8.29
N ARG A 127 11.76 9.50 8.89
CA ARG A 127 11.14 8.60 9.84
C ARG A 127 11.12 9.18 11.24
#